data_4dab22986c45ea9d44321cdfaf95f1d1
#
_entry.id   4dab22986c45ea9d44321cdfaf95f1d1
#
_cell.length_a   1.000
_cell.length_b   1.000
_cell.length_c   1.000
_cell.angle_alpha   90.00
_cell.angle_beta   90.00
_cell.angle_gamma   90.00
#
_symmetry.space_group_name_H-M   'P 1'
#
loop_
_entity.id
_entity.type
_entity.pdbx_description
1 polymer ?
#
loop_
_entity_poly.entity_id
_entity_poly.type
_entity_poly.pdbx_seq_one_letter_code
_entity_poly.pdbx_strand_id
1 'polypeptide(L)'
;VALNSAMVGRIHMFGVLVIPFIMVAMTFGRKGFKGIVPYLTFAGVTTGAVMFVLSNFVGAEVTSMGTGVLSILLSVAYVKTVGVKTPEEYRYHVDREEKKYGAFRALSPYAYMLVLLPAVRYGVPALVPNGFAVMCTFGYIVWVDVVILICGFLGAMTLKTGFKQYGEICKKTVSHVMPVLVTMGSLLVVSYIMQSSNTGMMNLLASDVAAVVGRFYPP
;
A
#
# COMPACT_ATOMS: atom_id res chain seq x y z
N VAL A 1 -18.10 9.70 -1.74
CA VAL A 1 -16.71 9.22 -1.72
C VAL A 1 -16.06 9.52 -0.37
N ALA A 2 -16.11 10.78 0.14
CA ALA A 2 -15.43 11.16 1.38
C ALA A 2 -15.94 10.38 2.61
N LEU A 3 -17.25 10.18 2.76
CA LEU A 3 -17.83 9.43 3.87
C LEU A 3 -17.36 7.96 3.87
N ASN A 4 -17.36 7.32 2.71
CA ASN A 4 -16.89 5.94 2.57
C ASN A 4 -15.40 5.82 2.90
N SER A 5 -14.59 6.79 2.47
CA SER A 5 -13.16 6.83 2.81
C SER A 5 -12.92 6.93 4.32
N ALA A 6 -13.67 7.79 4.98
CA ALA A 6 -13.58 7.97 6.44
C ALA A 6 -13.98 6.68 7.18
N MET A 7 -15.05 6.01 6.77
CA MET A 7 -15.47 4.74 7.37
C MET A 7 -14.45 3.63 7.15
N VAL A 8 -13.96 3.48 5.92
CA VAL A 8 -12.91 2.52 5.60
C VAL A 8 -11.65 2.78 6.41
N GLY A 9 -11.23 4.03 6.55
CA GLY A 9 -10.07 4.41 7.36
C GLY A 9 -10.21 4.04 8.84
N ARG A 10 -11.42 4.19 9.41
CA ARG A 10 -11.71 3.80 10.80
C ARG A 10 -11.62 2.28 11.00
N ILE A 11 -12.15 1.48 10.07
CA ILE A 11 -12.09 0.02 10.13
C ILE A 11 -10.65 -0.47 9.95
N HIS A 12 -9.94 0.08 8.97
CA HIS A 12 -8.56 -0.29 8.68
C HIS A 12 -7.58 0.05 9.81
N MET A 13 -7.85 1.08 10.61
CA MET A 13 -7.03 1.42 11.77
C MET A 13 -6.82 0.23 12.70
N PHE A 14 -7.86 -0.55 12.98
CA PHE A 14 -7.75 -1.75 13.81
C PHE A 14 -6.97 -2.87 13.09
N GLY A 15 -7.23 -3.05 11.79
CA GLY A 15 -6.49 -4.03 11.00
C GLY A 15 -4.99 -3.75 10.94
N VAL A 16 -4.63 -2.50 10.68
CA VAL A 16 -3.22 -2.06 10.60
C VAL A 16 -2.47 -2.24 11.93
N LEU A 17 -3.16 -2.15 13.07
CA LEU A 17 -2.55 -2.42 14.37
C LEU A 17 -2.12 -3.89 14.51
N VAL A 18 -2.92 -4.82 13.98
CA VAL A 18 -2.73 -6.27 14.15
C VAL A 18 -1.83 -6.87 13.06
N ILE A 19 -1.87 -6.32 11.84
CA ILE A 19 -1.12 -6.84 10.69
C ILE A 19 0.38 -7.03 10.97
N PRO A 20 1.14 -6.09 11.57
CA PRO A 20 2.56 -6.28 11.84
C PRO A 20 2.85 -7.49 12.72
N PHE A 21 1.98 -7.76 13.69
CA PHE A 21 2.12 -8.92 14.58
C PHE A 21 1.86 -10.23 13.82
N ILE A 22 0.82 -10.27 12.98
CA ILE A 22 0.53 -11.43 12.14
C ILE A 22 1.69 -11.70 11.18
N MET A 23 2.23 -10.67 10.54
CA MET A 23 3.37 -10.81 9.62
C MET A 23 4.59 -11.42 10.30
N VAL A 24 4.95 -10.94 11.48
CA VAL A 24 6.08 -11.50 12.25
C VAL A 24 5.78 -12.93 12.72
N ALA A 25 4.54 -13.19 13.17
CA ALA A 25 4.12 -14.54 13.58
C ALA A 25 4.22 -15.55 12.44
N MET A 26 3.80 -15.17 11.23
CA MET A 26 3.83 -16.05 10.05
C MET A 26 5.25 -16.28 9.52
N THR A 27 6.12 -15.25 9.59
CA THR A 27 7.46 -15.32 8.99
C THR A 27 8.49 -15.94 9.95
N PHE A 28 8.45 -15.57 11.22
CA PHE A 28 9.48 -15.90 12.21
C PHE A 28 8.95 -16.69 13.42
N GLY A 29 7.63 -16.93 13.46
CA GLY A 29 6.97 -17.59 14.58
C GLY A 29 7.11 -16.82 15.89
N ARG A 30 6.93 -17.52 17.01
CA ARG A 30 6.98 -16.90 18.35
C ARG A 30 8.36 -16.31 18.73
N LYS A 31 9.43 -16.87 18.17
CA LYS A 31 10.80 -16.39 18.44
C LYS A 31 11.06 -14.99 17.87
N GLY A 32 10.39 -14.64 16.75
CA GLY A 32 10.51 -13.34 16.09
C GLY A 32 10.02 -12.15 16.92
N PHE A 33 9.19 -12.38 17.94
CA PHE A 33 8.68 -11.30 18.79
C PHE A 33 9.69 -10.80 19.82
N LYS A 34 10.78 -11.55 20.06
CA LYS A 34 11.73 -11.23 21.10
C LYS A 34 12.50 -9.94 20.82
N GLY A 35 12.15 -8.89 21.56
CA GLY A 35 12.78 -7.56 21.43
C GLY A 35 12.20 -6.61 20.39
N ILE A 36 11.29 -7.09 19.51
CA ILE A 36 10.71 -6.27 18.43
C ILE A 36 9.30 -5.76 18.76
N VAL A 37 8.64 -6.32 19.78
CA VAL A 37 7.26 -5.96 20.16
C VAL A 37 7.03 -4.46 20.34
N PRO A 38 7.90 -3.69 21.03
CA PRO A 38 7.70 -2.24 21.17
C PRO A 38 7.67 -1.52 19.81
N TYR A 39 8.54 -1.94 18.90
CA TYR A 39 8.56 -1.39 17.54
C TYR A 39 7.29 -1.76 16.76
N LEU A 40 6.82 -3.01 16.84
CA LEU A 40 5.59 -3.44 16.17
C LEU A 40 4.37 -2.66 16.66
N THR A 41 4.27 -2.47 17.99
CA THR A 41 3.20 -1.66 18.57
C THR A 41 3.29 -0.20 18.09
N PHE A 42 4.48 0.38 18.14
CA PHE A 42 4.69 1.74 17.64
C PHE A 42 4.32 1.86 16.16
N ALA A 43 4.80 0.95 15.31
CA ALA A 43 4.51 0.97 13.89
C ALA A 43 3.00 0.81 13.59
N GLY A 44 2.33 -0.11 14.28
CA GLY A 44 0.89 -0.31 14.13
C GLY A 44 0.07 0.91 14.56
N VAL A 45 0.37 1.47 15.75
CA VAL A 45 -0.34 2.63 16.29
C VAL A 45 -0.11 3.87 15.43
N THR A 46 1.15 4.16 15.06
CA THR A 46 1.47 5.35 14.25
C THR A 46 0.88 5.25 12.86
N THR A 47 0.98 4.09 12.20
CA THR A 47 0.38 3.89 10.87
C THR A 47 -1.14 4.00 10.93
N GLY A 48 -1.78 3.41 11.93
CA GLY A 48 -3.22 3.53 12.16
C GLY A 48 -3.66 4.96 12.42
N ALA A 49 -2.94 5.70 13.26
CA ALA A 49 -3.23 7.11 13.56
C ALA A 49 -3.07 8.01 12.33
N VAL A 50 -1.97 7.86 11.58
CA VAL A 50 -1.73 8.60 10.34
C VAL A 50 -2.83 8.31 9.32
N MET A 51 -3.17 7.03 9.14
CA MET A 51 -4.23 6.62 8.22
C MET A 51 -5.59 7.20 8.63
N PHE A 52 -5.92 7.18 9.91
CA PHE A 52 -7.13 7.79 10.44
C PHE A 52 -7.20 9.28 10.14
N VAL A 53 -6.14 10.03 10.43
CA VAL A 53 -6.08 11.48 10.18
C VAL A 53 -6.22 11.78 8.69
N LEU A 54 -5.43 11.11 7.84
CA LEU A 54 -5.46 11.38 6.40
C LEU A 54 -6.81 11.00 5.77
N SER A 55 -7.42 9.88 6.17
CA SER A 55 -8.69 9.43 5.60
C SER A 55 -9.88 10.30 5.99
N ASN A 56 -9.86 10.90 7.19
CA ASN A 56 -10.96 11.74 7.68
C ASN A 56 -10.83 13.23 7.32
N PHE A 57 -9.58 13.75 7.21
CA PHE A 57 -9.36 15.19 7.09
C PHE A 57 -8.74 15.61 5.76
N VAL A 58 -8.00 14.74 5.07
CA VAL A 58 -7.28 15.10 3.83
C VAL A 58 -7.98 14.57 2.58
N GLY A 59 -8.42 13.33 2.61
CA GLY A 59 -9.17 12.72 1.50
C GLY A 59 -8.64 11.35 1.09
N ALA A 60 -9.50 10.59 0.40
CA ALA A 60 -9.26 9.21 0.02
C ALA A 60 -8.00 8.99 -0.83
N GLU A 61 -7.74 9.93 -1.72
CA GLU A 61 -6.71 9.79 -2.76
C GLU A 61 -5.29 9.88 -2.19
N VAL A 62 -5.10 10.72 -1.18
CA VAL A 62 -3.79 10.95 -0.54
C VAL A 62 -3.54 9.99 0.63
N THR A 63 -4.60 9.39 1.19
CA THR A 63 -4.53 8.56 2.39
C THR A 63 -3.52 7.43 2.25
N SER A 64 -3.58 6.66 1.18
CA SER A 64 -2.71 5.49 1.01
C SER A 64 -1.23 5.88 0.87
N MET A 65 -0.92 6.82 -0.04
CA MET A 65 0.45 7.28 -0.28
C MET A 65 1.00 8.04 0.93
N GLY A 66 0.21 8.96 1.47
CA GLY A 66 0.61 9.76 2.62
C GLY A 66 0.86 8.90 3.86
N THR A 67 0.00 7.90 4.12
CA THR A 67 0.21 6.94 5.21
C THR A 67 1.50 6.18 5.03
N GLY A 68 1.78 5.67 3.82
CA GLY A 68 3.00 4.93 3.53
C GLY A 68 4.26 5.76 3.81
N VAL A 69 4.33 6.98 3.27
CA VAL A 69 5.49 7.88 3.44
C VAL A 69 5.69 8.27 4.90
N LEU A 70 4.64 8.74 5.57
CA LEU A 70 4.73 9.17 6.96
C LEU A 70 5.08 8.01 7.89
N SER A 71 4.52 6.81 7.66
CA SER A 71 4.83 5.63 8.45
C SER A 71 6.29 5.20 8.28
N ILE A 72 6.84 5.27 7.07
CA ILE A 72 8.27 4.99 6.83
C ILE A 72 9.14 6.02 7.57
N LEU A 73 8.83 7.30 7.45
CA LEU A 73 9.60 8.36 8.13
C LEU A 73 9.57 8.20 9.64
N LEU A 74 8.40 7.94 10.23
CA LEU A 74 8.25 7.69 11.67
C LEU A 74 8.96 6.42 12.12
N SER A 75 8.92 5.35 11.32
CA SER A 75 9.63 4.11 11.60
C SER A 75 11.15 4.31 11.56
N VAL A 76 11.66 5.04 10.59
CA VAL A 76 13.10 5.38 10.51
C VAL A 76 13.52 6.26 11.70
N ALA A 77 12.70 7.22 12.07
CA ALA A 77 12.95 8.06 13.25
C ALA A 77 12.99 7.22 14.52
N TYR A 78 12.04 6.31 14.72
CA TYR A 78 12.01 5.41 15.87
C TYR A 78 13.25 4.52 15.93
N VAL A 79 13.63 3.88 14.82
CA VAL A 79 14.81 3.01 14.77
C VAL A 79 16.10 3.78 15.07
N LYS A 80 16.20 5.04 14.64
CA LYS A 80 17.37 5.89 14.92
C LYS A 80 17.43 6.38 16.36
N THR A 81 16.28 6.63 17.00
CA THR A 81 16.22 7.22 18.35
C THR A 81 16.21 6.17 19.45
N VAL A 82 15.37 5.15 19.30
CA VAL A 82 15.15 4.11 20.33
C VAL A 82 15.98 2.86 20.04
N GLY A 83 16.20 2.58 18.76
CA GLY A 83 16.82 1.34 18.31
C GLY A 83 15.86 0.15 18.37
N VAL A 84 16.19 -0.90 17.63
CA VAL A 84 15.45 -2.17 17.65
C VAL A 84 16.41 -3.29 17.99
N LYS A 85 16.10 -4.03 19.06
CA LYS A 85 16.88 -5.20 19.46
C LYS A 85 16.42 -6.40 18.65
N THR A 86 17.12 -6.65 17.54
CA THR A 86 16.87 -7.84 16.71
C THR A 86 17.77 -8.98 17.21
N PRO A 87 17.24 -10.21 17.41
CA PRO A 87 18.07 -11.38 17.71
C PRO A 87 19.13 -11.58 16.62
N GLU A 88 20.32 -12.00 16.99
CA GLU A 88 21.44 -12.16 16.04
C GLU A 88 21.13 -13.16 14.92
N GLU A 89 20.33 -14.17 15.21
CA GLU A 89 19.84 -15.17 14.26
C GLU A 89 19.10 -14.56 13.06
N TYR A 90 18.46 -13.39 13.25
CA TYR A 90 17.69 -12.67 12.21
C TYR A 90 18.38 -11.39 11.72
N ARG A 91 19.65 -11.19 12.13
CA ARG A 91 20.44 -10.07 11.69
C ARG A 91 21.04 -10.36 10.32
N TYR A 92 20.54 -9.69 9.30
CA TYR A 92 21.14 -9.78 7.97
C TYR A 92 22.45 -9.00 7.95
N HIS A 93 23.55 -9.71 7.73
CA HIS A 93 24.86 -9.10 7.51
C HIS A 93 24.96 -8.75 6.02
N VAL A 94 24.88 -7.47 5.71
CA VAL A 94 25.07 -6.98 4.35
C VAL A 94 26.57 -6.89 4.10
N ASP A 95 27.11 -7.74 3.25
CA ASP A 95 28.48 -7.61 2.78
C ASP A 95 28.64 -6.27 2.06
N ARG A 96 29.69 -5.53 2.43
CA ARG A 96 29.93 -4.18 1.87
C ARG A 96 30.11 -4.17 0.34
N GLU A 97 30.49 -5.29 -0.24
CA GLU A 97 30.65 -5.47 -1.70
C GLU A 97 29.31 -5.45 -2.46
N GLU A 98 28.20 -5.80 -1.82
CA GLU A 98 26.86 -5.75 -2.43
C GLU A 98 26.27 -4.35 -2.53
N LYS A 99 26.83 -3.34 -1.88
CA LYS A 99 26.38 -1.93 -1.98
C LYS A 99 26.75 -1.30 -3.32
N LYS A 100 26.24 -1.85 -4.41
CA LYS A 100 26.44 -1.33 -5.76
C LYS A 100 25.80 0.04 -5.97
N TYR A 101 24.76 0.37 -5.19
CA TYR A 101 24.01 1.61 -5.30
C TYR A 101 23.76 2.25 -3.94
N GLY A 102 23.83 3.59 -3.85
CA GLY A 102 23.40 4.32 -2.64
C GLY A 102 21.90 4.15 -2.42
N ALA A 103 21.47 4.19 -1.16
CA ALA A 103 20.06 4.03 -0.76
C ALA A 103 19.12 4.98 -1.53
N PHE A 104 19.57 6.20 -1.82
CA PHE A 104 18.79 7.19 -2.57
C PHE A 104 18.54 6.76 -4.03
N ARG A 105 19.52 6.13 -4.66
CA ARG A 105 19.37 5.57 -6.01
C ARG A 105 18.44 4.36 -6.03
N ALA A 106 18.56 3.49 -5.04
CA ALA A 106 17.69 2.32 -4.94
C ALA A 106 16.21 2.69 -4.74
N LEU A 107 15.94 3.80 -4.03
CA LEU A 107 14.59 4.31 -3.78
C LEU A 107 14.05 5.22 -4.90
N SER A 108 14.84 5.51 -5.93
CA SER A 108 14.45 6.45 -7.00
C SER A 108 13.12 6.10 -7.70
N PRO A 109 12.77 4.84 -8.02
CA PRO A 109 11.48 4.54 -8.65
C PRO A 109 10.29 4.93 -7.78
N TYR A 110 10.41 4.73 -6.47
CA TYR A 110 9.37 5.12 -5.51
C TYR A 110 9.28 6.63 -5.36
N ALA A 111 10.41 7.33 -5.38
CA ALA A 111 10.44 8.79 -5.36
C ALA A 111 9.77 9.39 -6.61
N TYR A 112 10.03 8.84 -7.79
CA TYR A 112 9.33 9.23 -9.02
C TYR A 112 7.83 8.99 -8.92
N MET A 113 7.40 7.86 -8.39
CA MET A 113 5.99 7.53 -8.21
C MET A 113 5.30 8.52 -7.27
N LEU A 114 5.98 8.90 -6.20
CA LEU A 114 5.49 9.82 -5.18
C LEU A 114 5.29 11.25 -5.71
N VAL A 115 6.05 11.65 -6.71
CA VAL A 115 5.95 12.96 -7.36
C VAL A 115 5.02 12.91 -8.58
N LEU A 116 5.17 11.93 -9.45
CA LEU A 116 4.44 11.86 -10.72
C LEU A 116 2.95 11.54 -10.54
N LEU A 117 2.58 10.67 -9.61
CA LEU A 117 1.15 10.34 -9.40
C LEU A 117 0.33 11.56 -8.96
N PRO A 118 0.73 12.33 -7.92
CA PRO A 118 0.02 13.56 -7.59
C PRO A 118 0.11 14.62 -8.70
N ALA A 119 1.26 14.75 -9.37
CA ALA A 119 1.44 15.71 -10.45
C ALA A 119 0.48 15.44 -11.62
N VAL A 120 0.30 14.20 -12.02
CA VAL A 120 -0.68 13.83 -13.06
C VAL A 120 -2.10 14.02 -12.55
N ARG A 121 -2.39 13.59 -11.32
CA ARG A 121 -3.74 13.65 -10.74
C ARG A 121 -4.28 15.07 -10.61
N TYR A 122 -3.44 15.99 -10.14
CA TYR A 122 -3.84 17.37 -9.91
C TYR A 122 -3.41 18.32 -11.03
N GLY A 123 -2.30 18.03 -11.69
CA GLY A 123 -1.73 18.88 -12.75
C GLY A 123 -2.49 18.78 -14.06
N VAL A 124 -2.86 17.58 -14.49
CA VAL A 124 -3.59 17.42 -15.77
C VAL A 124 -4.95 18.12 -15.75
N PRO A 125 -5.80 17.99 -14.72
CA PRO A 125 -7.05 18.73 -14.65
C PRO A 125 -6.87 20.24 -14.55
N ALA A 126 -5.75 20.72 -13.98
CA ALA A 126 -5.47 22.15 -13.85
C ALA A 126 -4.96 22.79 -15.14
N LEU A 127 -4.23 22.02 -15.95
CA LEU A 127 -3.56 22.54 -17.17
C LEU A 127 -4.39 22.35 -18.44
N VAL A 128 -5.25 21.33 -18.49
CA VAL A 128 -6.05 20.98 -19.66
C VAL A 128 -7.51 21.30 -19.39
N PRO A 129 -8.19 22.13 -20.20
CA PRO A 129 -9.64 22.32 -20.11
C PRO A 129 -10.34 20.96 -20.23
N ASN A 130 -11.21 20.63 -19.27
CA ASN A 130 -11.86 19.32 -19.17
C ASN A 130 -10.89 18.13 -18.95
N GLY A 131 -9.66 18.37 -18.48
CA GLY A 131 -8.64 17.32 -18.28
C GLY A 131 -9.11 16.17 -17.40
N PHE A 132 -9.93 16.44 -16.41
CA PHE A 132 -10.54 15.40 -15.58
C PHE A 132 -11.52 14.50 -16.36
N ALA A 133 -12.36 15.09 -17.24
CA ALA A 133 -13.25 14.34 -18.09
C ALA A 133 -12.49 13.47 -19.10
N VAL A 134 -11.40 14.01 -19.67
CA VAL A 134 -10.51 13.25 -20.56
C VAL A 134 -9.86 12.08 -19.83
N MET A 135 -9.37 12.28 -18.63
CA MET A 135 -8.82 11.19 -17.80
C MET A 135 -9.86 10.11 -17.49
N CYS A 136 -11.09 10.50 -17.18
CA CYS A 136 -12.18 9.56 -16.93
C CYS A 136 -12.61 8.81 -18.20
N THR A 137 -12.55 9.42 -19.38
CA THR A 137 -12.91 8.79 -20.65
C THR A 137 -11.96 7.65 -21.01
N PHE A 138 -10.66 7.80 -20.73
CA PHE A 138 -9.67 6.73 -20.96
C PHE A 138 -9.56 5.74 -19.80
N GLY A 139 -10.37 5.90 -18.75
CA GLY A 139 -10.29 5.11 -17.54
C GLY A 139 -9.18 5.59 -16.60
N TYR A 140 -9.56 6.12 -15.44
CA TYR A 140 -8.62 6.65 -14.44
C TYR A 140 -7.55 5.63 -14.03
N ILE A 141 -7.90 4.36 -13.97
CA ILE A 141 -7.00 3.24 -13.63
C ILE A 141 -5.87 3.13 -14.65
N VAL A 142 -6.18 3.26 -15.96
CA VAL A 142 -5.18 3.16 -17.04
C VAL A 142 -4.10 4.25 -16.91
N TRP A 143 -4.46 5.46 -16.52
CA TRP A 143 -3.49 6.53 -16.29
C TRP A 143 -2.54 6.23 -15.15
N VAL A 144 -3.04 5.68 -14.05
CA VAL A 144 -2.21 5.28 -12.91
C VAL A 144 -1.21 4.21 -13.33
N ASP A 145 -1.66 3.20 -14.07
CA ASP A 145 -0.81 2.11 -14.56
C ASP A 145 0.28 2.62 -15.52
N VAL A 146 -0.07 3.51 -16.44
CA VAL A 146 0.89 4.16 -17.35
C VAL A 146 1.94 4.96 -16.56
N VAL A 147 1.52 5.73 -15.56
CA VAL A 147 2.46 6.49 -14.72
C VAL A 147 3.39 5.56 -13.96
N ILE A 148 2.89 4.45 -13.41
CA ILE A 148 3.72 3.46 -12.71
C ILE A 148 4.75 2.84 -13.67
N LEU A 149 4.35 2.50 -14.89
CA LEU A 149 5.29 1.98 -15.92
C LEU A 149 6.38 3.01 -16.26
N ILE A 150 6.01 4.29 -16.42
CA ILE A 150 6.97 5.37 -16.65
C ILE A 150 7.94 5.50 -15.46
N CYS A 151 7.44 5.46 -14.23
CA CYS A 151 8.28 5.51 -13.02
C CYS A 151 9.25 4.32 -12.96
N GLY A 152 8.79 3.13 -13.31
CA GLY A 152 9.64 1.94 -13.40
C GLY A 152 10.75 2.09 -14.44
N PHE A 153 10.43 2.63 -15.60
CA PHE A 153 11.40 2.90 -16.66
C PHE A 153 12.43 3.96 -16.26
N LEU A 154 11.98 5.09 -15.68
CA LEU A 154 12.87 6.14 -15.16
C LEU A 154 13.78 5.61 -14.04
N GLY A 155 13.23 4.75 -13.18
CA GLY A 155 14.00 4.06 -12.15
C GLY A 155 15.09 3.18 -12.73
N ALA A 156 14.78 2.39 -13.77
CA ALA A 156 15.76 1.56 -14.47
C ALA A 156 16.88 2.40 -15.13
N MET A 157 16.53 3.54 -15.73
CA MET A 157 17.51 4.51 -16.26
C MET A 157 18.43 5.06 -15.17
N THR A 158 17.87 5.44 -14.01
CA THR A 158 18.63 5.97 -12.87
C THR A 158 19.59 4.92 -12.29
N LEU A 159 19.19 3.67 -12.30
CA LEU A 159 20.01 2.53 -11.90
C LEU A 159 21.01 2.09 -12.98
N LYS A 160 21.00 2.74 -14.15
CA LYS A 160 21.84 2.38 -15.30
C LYS A 160 21.67 0.92 -15.71
N THR A 161 20.46 0.40 -15.64
CA THR A 161 20.10 -0.94 -16.05
C THR A 161 20.07 -1.01 -17.57
N GLY A 162 20.83 -1.93 -18.18
CA GLY A 162 20.82 -2.11 -19.63
C GLY A 162 19.47 -2.61 -20.14
N PHE A 163 19.09 -2.23 -21.36
CA PHE A 163 17.80 -2.64 -21.96
C PHE A 163 17.58 -4.17 -21.95
N LYS A 164 18.64 -4.95 -22.14
CA LYS A 164 18.58 -6.41 -22.09
C LYS A 164 18.20 -6.91 -20.69
N GLN A 165 18.85 -6.36 -19.65
CA GLN A 165 18.54 -6.69 -18.26
C GLN A 165 17.11 -6.25 -17.87
N TYR A 166 16.69 -5.08 -18.34
CA TYR A 166 15.33 -4.62 -18.12
C TYR A 166 14.28 -5.56 -18.73
N GLY A 167 14.51 -6.03 -19.97
CA GLY A 167 13.66 -7.02 -20.60
C GLY A 167 13.60 -8.36 -19.87
N GLU A 168 14.72 -8.85 -19.34
CA GLU A 168 14.76 -10.05 -18.51
C GLU A 168 13.99 -9.88 -17.20
N ILE A 169 14.11 -8.71 -16.55
CA ILE A 169 13.37 -8.37 -15.35
C ILE A 169 11.85 -8.35 -15.65
N CYS A 170 11.43 -7.71 -16.74
CA CYS A 170 10.02 -7.68 -17.15
C CYS A 170 9.48 -9.09 -17.39
N LYS A 171 10.22 -9.95 -18.11
CA LYS A 171 9.84 -11.35 -18.35
C LYS A 171 9.69 -12.13 -17.05
N LYS A 172 10.63 -11.97 -16.13
CA LYS A 172 10.59 -12.61 -14.82
C LYS A 172 9.42 -12.10 -13.97
N THR A 173 9.14 -10.79 -14.02
CA THR A 173 8.03 -10.17 -13.33
C THR A 173 6.69 -10.72 -13.82
N VAL A 174 6.47 -10.82 -15.12
CA VAL A 174 5.25 -11.40 -15.69
C VAL A 174 5.01 -12.81 -15.16
N SER A 175 6.05 -13.65 -15.11
CA SER A 175 5.94 -15.01 -14.57
C SER A 175 5.54 -15.03 -13.08
N HIS A 176 6.03 -14.08 -12.28
CA HIS A 176 5.69 -13.99 -10.86
C HIS A 176 4.32 -13.37 -10.60
N VAL A 177 3.83 -12.52 -11.50
CA VAL A 177 2.52 -11.86 -11.37
C VAL A 177 1.38 -12.80 -11.73
N MET A 178 1.59 -13.82 -12.58
CA MET A 178 0.52 -14.74 -13.01
C MET A 178 -0.26 -15.39 -11.85
N PRO A 179 0.37 -15.96 -10.81
CA PRO A 179 -0.37 -16.50 -9.65
C PRO A 179 -1.20 -15.42 -8.93
N VAL A 180 -0.66 -14.20 -8.83
CA VAL A 180 -1.36 -13.08 -8.20
C VAL A 180 -2.59 -12.67 -9.01
N LEU A 181 -2.48 -12.63 -10.35
CA LEU A 181 -3.62 -12.35 -11.24
C LEU A 181 -4.74 -13.38 -11.10
N VAL A 182 -4.41 -14.67 -10.99
CA VAL A 182 -5.40 -15.72 -10.77
C VAL A 182 -6.11 -15.52 -9.43
N THR A 183 -5.36 -15.25 -8.36
CA THR A 183 -5.93 -15.02 -7.02
C THR A 183 -6.81 -13.76 -6.99
N MET A 184 -6.31 -12.65 -7.54
CA MET A 184 -7.07 -11.39 -7.62
C MET A 184 -8.31 -11.53 -8.49
N GLY A 185 -8.19 -12.20 -9.64
CA GLY A 185 -9.33 -12.49 -10.53
C GLY A 185 -10.41 -13.30 -9.82
N SER A 186 -10.03 -14.34 -9.09
CA SER A 186 -10.95 -15.14 -8.31
C SER A 186 -11.67 -14.32 -7.24
N LEU A 187 -10.94 -13.47 -6.50
CA LEU A 187 -11.53 -12.59 -5.49
C LEU A 187 -12.49 -11.55 -6.11
N LEU A 188 -12.16 -11.00 -7.28
CA LEU A 188 -13.06 -10.08 -8.00
C LEU A 188 -14.34 -10.78 -8.44
N VAL A 189 -14.27 -12.01 -8.93
CA VAL A 189 -15.46 -12.80 -9.30
C VAL A 189 -16.34 -13.05 -8.08
N VAL A 190 -15.76 -13.46 -6.95
CA VAL A 190 -16.51 -13.66 -5.70
C VAL A 190 -17.15 -12.35 -5.25
N SER A 191 -16.40 -11.25 -5.25
CA SER A 191 -16.91 -9.93 -4.88
C SER A 191 -18.06 -9.49 -5.80
N TYR A 192 -17.94 -9.72 -7.10
CA TYR A 192 -19.00 -9.40 -8.07
C TYR A 192 -20.27 -10.22 -7.85
N ILE A 193 -20.13 -11.54 -7.59
CA ILE A 193 -21.27 -12.40 -7.27
C ILE A 193 -21.95 -11.92 -5.99
N MET A 194 -21.19 -11.60 -4.96
CA MET A 194 -21.74 -11.10 -3.68
C MET A 194 -22.48 -9.77 -3.83
N GLN A 195 -22.00 -8.88 -4.71
CA GLN A 195 -22.62 -7.57 -4.98
C GLN A 195 -23.82 -7.66 -5.94
N SER A 196 -23.96 -8.78 -6.65
CA SER A 196 -25.05 -8.94 -7.60
C SER A 196 -26.40 -8.88 -6.90
N SER A 197 -27.28 -7.99 -7.42
CA SER A 197 -28.65 -7.85 -6.92
C SER A 197 -29.48 -9.13 -7.00
N ASN A 198 -29.12 -10.04 -7.90
CA ASN A 198 -29.80 -11.31 -8.08
C ASN A 198 -29.57 -12.32 -6.95
N THR A 199 -28.45 -12.20 -6.23
CA THR A 199 -28.13 -13.12 -5.12
C THR A 199 -28.63 -12.60 -3.76
N GLY A 200 -28.85 -11.31 -3.63
CA GLY A 200 -29.26 -10.67 -2.36
C GLY A 200 -28.28 -10.87 -1.19
N MET A 201 -27.14 -11.50 -1.45
CA MET A 201 -26.23 -12.00 -0.42
C MET A 201 -25.67 -10.89 0.46
N MET A 202 -25.33 -9.72 -0.14
CA MET A 202 -24.87 -8.57 0.63
C MET A 202 -25.94 -7.98 1.53
N ASN A 203 -27.20 -7.97 1.07
CA ASN A 203 -28.33 -7.49 1.86
C ASN A 203 -28.62 -8.44 3.04
N LEU A 204 -28.54 -9.73 2.83
CA LEU A 204 -28.69 -10.73 3.89
C LEU A 204 -27.56 -10.62 4.92
N LEU A 205 -26.30 -10.57 4.48
CA LEU A 205 -25.16 -10.37 5.35
C LEU A 205 -25.25 -9.06 6.14
N ALA A 206 -25.63 -7.97 5.46
CA ALA A 206 -25.78 -6.67 6.10
C ALA A 206 -26.89 -6.68 7.17
N SER A 207 -28.02 -7.34 6.89
CA SER A 207 -29.12 -7.47 7.85
C SER A 207 -28.74 -8.35 9.05
N ASP A 208 -28.05 -9.45 8.82
CA ASP A 208 -27.63 -10.37 9.89
C ASP A 208 -26.53 -9.75 10.77
N VAL A 209 -25.56 -9.09 10.17
CA VAL A 209 -24.53 -8.34 10.91
C VAL A 209 -25.17 -7.20 11.68
N ALA A 210 -26.11 -6.44 11.07
CA ALA A 210 -26.82 -5.36 11.75
C ALA A 210 -27.68 -5.87 12.92
N ALA A 211 -28.27 -7.04 12.81
CA ALA A 211 -29.02 -7.67 13.91
C ALA A 211 -28.14 -7.99 15.12
N VAL A 212 -26.90 -8.42 14.88
CA VAL A 212 -25.94 -8.79 15.93
C VAL A 212 -25.20 -7.56 16.48
N VAL A 213 -24.70 -6.70 15.60
CA VAL A 213 -23.79 -5.59 15.93
C VAL A 213 -24.54 -4.26 16.07
N GLY A 214 -25.77 -4.16 15.56
CA GLY A 214 -26.55 -2.93 15.52
C GLY A 214 -26.81 -2.30 16.90
N ARG A 215 -26.75 -3.09 17.98
CA ARG A 215 -26.81 -2.56 19.36
C ARG A 215 -25.56 -1.78 19.77
N PHE A 216 -24.45 -1.98 19.08
CA PHE A 216 -23.15 -1.32 19.35
C PHE A 216 -22.84 -0.19 18.36
N TYR A 217 -23.69 0.01 17.36
CA TYR A 217 -23.52 1.07 16.38
C TYR A 217 -24.35 2.27 16.80
N PRO A 218 -23.75 3.39 17.21
CA PRO A 218 -24.50 4.62 17.48
C PRO A 218 -25.14 5.12 16.18
N PRO A 219 -26.33 5.69 16.24
CA PRO A 219 -27.05 6.24 15.09
C PRO A 219 -26.30 7.38 14.42
#